data_ae2eed7f7bed4b1797b27197a2b3a5e6
#
_entry.id   ae2eed7f7bed4b1797b27197a2b3a5e6
#
_cell.length_a   1.000
_cell.length_b   1.000
_cell.length_c   1.000
_cell.angle_alpha   90.00
_cell.angle_beta   90.00
_cell.angle_gamma   90.00
#
_symmetry.space_group_name_H-M   'P 1'
#
loop_
_entity.id
_entity.type
_entity.pdbx_description
1 polymer ?
#
loop_
_entity_poly.entity_id
_entity_poly.type
_entity_poly.pdbx_seq_one_letter_code
_entity_poly.pdbx_strand_id
1 'polypeptide(L)'
;MSPIQRFEPVVKKRKGPETPPEERLYRRILGHGLEGRLSLDTVLETIQTREPNIKQSEKQLRSQIQETIVHACRKGELFIGSSDSFTLRSKEQREEIEANVRAARESLHEGAMLALLMGESLPEDFSLLEDEILRTYLGFSLVKQLEKNAQKQSGLRFTDPLVAMAWLLRDQFSPEGLLDARLAHLRRMNNNPFPRDYRQDLIDHADTLPRPELTDVRVDLRHLPLVTIDPPDAKDFDDAVCLVGNTLWVAIADVAHYVRPDSALDRHARERATSVYLPHCVLPMLPPRLADDLCSLRDDEDRYAMVVEMRIEDAKVVETKAHRALIRVDANHSYDEVLEKGLFPEMMELSKTMRAQRIGLDIAGAEMRPRIKEDGISLEVKWPNDATEMIEAFMVATNEAVGHLL
;
A
#
# COMPACT_ATOMS: atom_id res chain seq x y z
N MET A 1 35.65 -3.92 -3.72
CA MET A 1 34.82 -2.90 -4.40
C MET A 1 35.18 -2.92 -5.87
N SER A 2 34.41 -3.62 -6.71
CA SER A 2 34.60 -3.59 -8.16
C SER A 2 33.97 -2.29 -8.69
N PRO A 3 34.63 -1.58 -9.61
CA PRO A 3 34.10 -0.35 -10.15
C PRO A 3 32.85 -0.66 -10.98
N ILE A 4 31.78 0.06 -10.68
CA ILE A 4 30.54 0.06 -11.44
C ILE A 4 30.91 0.37 -12.90
N GLN A 5 30.68 -0.57 -13.82
CA GLN A 5 30.82 -0.29 -15.24
C GLN A 5 29.85 0.82 -15.61
N ARG A 6 30.39 1.99 -15.94
CA ARG A 6 29.62 3.12 -16.47
C ARG A 6 28.85 2.64 -17.70
N PHE A 7 27.54 2.66 -17.63
CA PHE A 7 26.70 2.46 -18.80
C PHE A 7 26.80 3.72 -19.69
N GLU A 8 27.75 3.72 -20.60
CA GLU A 8 27.64 4.63 -21.73
C GLU A 8 26.57 4.11 -22.68
N PRO A 9 25.53 4.90 -23.00
CA PRO A 9 24.57 4.49 -23.99
C PRO A 9 25.28 4.40 -25.33
N VAL A 10 25.35 3.20 -25.90
CA VAL A 10 25.82 3.01 -27.28
C VAL A 10 24.81 3.64 -28.20
N VAL A 11 24.92 4.93 -28.43
CA VAL A 11 24.20 5.63 -29.49
C VAL A 11 24.84 5.18 -30.81
N LYS A 12 24.30 4.13 -31.40
CA LYS A 12 24.63 3.81 -32.80
C LYS A 12 24.22 5.02 -33.65
N LYS A 13 25.18 5.81 -34.10
CA LYS A 13 24.98 6.85 -35.11
C LYS A 13 24.36 6.19 -36.34
N ARG A 14 23.05 6.35 -36.56
CA ARG A 14 22.39 6.00 -37.79
C ARG A 14 22.81 6.99 -38.86
N LYS A 15 23.14 6.49 -40.05
CA LYS A 15 23.41 7.28 -41.26
C LYS A 15 22.14 8.01 -41.68
N GLY A 16 22.19 9.33 -41.78
CA GLY A 16 21.21 10.23 -42.36
C GLY A 16 19.87 10.34 -41.61
N PRO A 17 19.43 11.51 -41.27
CA PRO A 17 18.23 11.66 -40.44
C PRO A 17 17.00 11.67 -41.29
N GLU A 18 16.37 10.50 -41.54
CA GLU A 18 14.94 10.55 -41.78
C GLU A 18 14.26 10.98 -40.48
N THR A 19 13.56 12.12 -40.56
CA THR A 19 12.74 12.59 -39.44
C THR A 19 11.77 11.48 -39.02
N PRO A 20 11.72 11.07 -37.75
CA PRO A 20 10.83 10.00 -37.32
C PRO A 20 9.37 10.25 -37.69
N PRO A 21 8.57 9.22 -37.95
CA PRO A 21 7.16 9.38 -38.34
C PRO A 21 6.36 10.23 -37.33
N GLU A 22 6.61 10.08 -36.05
CA GLU A 22 5.98 10.84 -34.96
C GLU A 22 6.34 12.32 -34.99
N GLU A 23 7.60 12.67 -35.27
CA GLU A 23 8.04 14.05 -35.41
C GLU A 23 7.46 14.71 -36.66
N ARG A 24 7.35 13.96 -37.78
CA ARG A 24 6.68 14.43 -38.99
C ARG A 24 5.21 14.71 -38.72
N LEU A 25 4.52 13.80 -38.02
CA LEU A 25 3.12 13.99 -37.65
C LEU A 25 2.94 15.18 -36.71
N TYR A 26 3.78 15.31 -35.69
CA TYR A 26 3.78 16.43 -34.75
C TYR A 26 3.88 17.79 -35.48
N ARG A 27 4.87 17.95 -36.36
CA ARG A 27 5.05 19.18 -37.15
C ARG A 27 3.86 19.44 -38.10
N ARG A 28 3.27 18.39 -38.66
CA ARG A 28 2.10 18.48 -39.51
C ARG A 28 0.87 18.99 -38.77
N ILE A 29 0.61 18.47 -37.58
CA ILE A 29 -0.49 18.88 -36.70
C ILE A 29 -0.32 20.36 -36.28
N LEU A 30 0.88 20.74 -35.81
CA LEU A 30 1.19 22.14 -35.47
C LEU A 30 1.07 23.06 -36.69
N GLY A 31 1.57 22.64 -37.86
CA GLY A 31 1.48 23.41 -39.09
C GLY A 31 0.05 23.67 -39.53
N HIS A 32 -0.92 22.84 -39.10
CA HIS A 32 -2.33 23.05 -39.31
C HIS A 32 -3.02 23.88 -38.22
N GLY A 33 -2.26 24.35 -37.20
CA GLY A 33 -2.76 25.19 -36.11
C GLY A 33 -3.68 24.44 -35.13
N LEU A 34 -3.52 23.12 -35.00
CA LEU A 34 -4.23 22.34 -34.00
C LEU A 34 -3.49 22.40 -32.67
N GLU A 35 -4.19 22.83 -31.63
CA GLU A 35 -3.66 22.98 -30.27
C GLU A 35 -4.64 22.39 -29.23
N GLY A 36 -4.15 22.17 -28.03
CA GLY A 36 -4.95 21.66 -26.91
C GLY A 36 -5.24 20.16 -27.01
N ARG A 37 -6.39 19.75 -26.49
CA ARG A 37 -6.79 18.33 -26.44
C ARG A 37 -7.36 17.89 -27.79
N LEU A 38 -6.75 16.93 -28.41
CA LEU A 38 -7.04 16.44 -29.74
C LEU A 38 -7.55 14.99 -29.73
N SER A 39 -8.31 14.62 -30.75
CA SER A 39 -8.65 13.23 -31.03
C SER A 39 -8.11 12.81 -32.40
N LEU A 40 -8.04 11.50 -32.66
CA LEU A 40 -7.67 10.96 -33.97
C LEU A 40 -8.57 11.51 -35.06
N ASP A 41 -9.87 11.59 -34.81
CA ASP A 41 -10.86 12.07 -35.78
C ASP A 41 -10.64 13.54 -36.14
N THR A 42 -10.40 14.40 -35.14
CA THR A 42 -10.07 15.81 -35.36
C THR A 42 -8.83 16.01 -36.23
N VAL A 43 -7.79 15.20 -36.00
CA VAL A 43 -6.57 15.25 -36.81
C VAL A 43 -6.81 14.77 -38.23
N LEU A 44 -7.57 13.69 -38.42
CA LEU A 44 -7.91 13.16 -39.72
C LEU A 44 -8.74 14.14 -40.56
N GLU A 45 -9.82 14.70 -40.00
CA GLU A 45 -10.66 15.70 -40.66
C GLU A 45 -9.85 16.93 -41.08
N THR A 46 -8.96 17.39 -40.21
CA THR A 46 -8.13 18.57 -40.53
C THR A 46 -7.14 18.28 -41.63
N ILE A 47 -6.50 17.12 -41.64
CA ILE A 47 -5.54 16.72 -42.69
C ILE A 47 -6.28 16.56 -43.98
N GLN A 48 -7.42 15.87 -44.04
CA GLN A 48 -8.22 15.68 -45.24
C GLN A 48 -8.71 17.01 -45.86
N THR A 49 -9.13 17.94 -44.97
CA THR A 49 -9.64 19.25 -45.43
C THR A 49 -8.53 20.14 -45.98
N ARG A 50 -7.38 20.17 -45.31
CA ARG A 50 -6.27 21.08 -45.67
C ARG A 50 -5.29 20.53 -46.66
N GLU A 51 -5.31 19.22 -46.92
CA GLU A 51 -4.43 18.54 -47.84
C GLU A 51 -5.25 17.66 -48.86
N PRO A 52 -6.05 18.26 -49.72
CA PRO A 52 -6.99 17.51 -50.59
C PRO A 52 -6.30 16.59 -51.64
N ASN A 53 -4.99 16.72 -51.81
CA ASN A 53 -4.22 15.92 -52.79
C ASN A 53 -3.56 14.66 -52.24
N ILE A 54 -3.96 14.22 -51.01
CA ILE A 54 -3.43 12.98 -50.45
C ILE A 54 -3.85 11.78 -51.28
N LYS A 55 -2.87 11.02 -51.79
CA LYS A 55 -3.10 9.83 -52.65
C LYS A 55 -3.50 8.56 -51.85
N GLN A 56 -3.51 8.62 -50.55
CA GLN A 56 -3.88 7.48 -49.67
C GLN A 56 -5.39 7.41 -49.46
N SER A 57 -5.94 6.19 -49.39
CA SER A 57 -7.32 6.02 -48.98
C SER A 57 -7.50 6.45 -47.51
N GLU A 58 -8.70 6.90 -47.18
CA GLU A 58 -9.03 7.32 -45.78
C GLU A 58 -8.67 6.24 -44.75
N LYS A 59 -8.99 4.98 -45.07
CA LYS A 59 -8.68 3.84 -44.19
C LYS A 59 -7.17 3.66 -43.96
N GLN A 60 -6.36 3.82 -45.01
CA GLN A 60 -4.90 3.73 -44.92
C GLN A 60 -4.31 4.89 -44.13
N LEU A 61 -4.78 6.10 -44.38
CA LEU A 61 -4.36 7.30 -43.66
C LEU A 61 -4.72 7.21 -42.16
N ARG A 62 -5.93 6.75 -41.85
CA ARG A 62 -6.40 6.54 -40.47
C ARG A 62 -5.52 5.52 -39.73
N SER A 63 -5.25 4.36 -40.31
CA SER A 63 -4.41 3.34 -39.72
C SER A 63 -2.99 3.86 -39.43
N GLN A 64 -2.39 4.53 -40.39
CA GLN A 64 -1.03 5.08 -40.26
C GLN A 64 -0.93 6.15 -39.17
N ILE A 65 -1.89 7.09 -39.12
CA ILE A 65 -1.90 8.16 -38.11
C ILE A 65 -2.15 7.57 -36.72
N GLN A 66 -3.10 6.65 -36.59
CA GLN A 66 -3.41 5.98 -35.34
C GLN A 66 -2.20 5.23 -34.78
N GLU A 67 -1.50 4.43 -35.60
CA GLU A 67 -0.29 3.73 -35.21
C GLU A 67 0.81 4.70 -34.75
N THR A 68 0.95 5.81 -35.49
CA THR A 68 1.94 6.84 -35.12
C THR A 68 1.61 7.52 -33.82
N ILE A 69 0.33 7.90 -33.58
CA ILE A 69 -0.12 8.50 -32.31
C ILE A 69 0.07 7.53 -31.15
N VAL A 70 -0.36 6.27 -31.29
CA VAL A 70 -0.16 5.24 -30.27
C VAL A 70 1.31 5.10 -29.92
N HIS A 71 2.18 5.06 -30.92
CA HIS A 71 3.62 4.96 -30.69
C HIS A 71 4.18 6.21 -30.03
N ALA A 72 3.78 7.39 -30.49
CA ALA A 72 4.23 8.66 -29.94
C ALA A 72 3.74 8.92 -28.49
N CYS A 73 2.48 8.54 -28.20
CA CYS A 73 1.94 8.60 -26.83
C CYS A 73 2.67 7.62 -25.89
N ARG A 74 3.07 6.45 -26.39
CA ARG A 74 3.90 5.51 -25.61
C ARG A 74 5.29 6.04 -25.31
N LYS A 75 5.86 6.84 -26.20
CA LYS A 75 7.14 7.53 -25.96
C LYS A 75 6.98 8.71 -25.03
N GLY A 76 5.84 9.42 -25.08
CA GLY A 76 5.55 10.58 -24.25
C GLY A 76 6.38 11.83 -24.55
N GLU A 77 7.22 11.82 -25.58
CA GLU A 77 8.13 12.94 -25.91
C GLU A 77 7.41 14.09 -26.65
N LEU A 78 6.45 13.77 -27.50
CA LEU A 78 5.75 14.72 -28.36
C LEU A 78 4.26 14.81 -28.07
N PHE A 79 3.66 13.70 -27.65
CA PHE A 79 2.24 13.55 -27.38
C PHE A 79 2.00 12.96 -26.01
N ILE A 80 0.98 13.46 -25.31
CA ILE A 80 0.53 12.96 -24.01
C ILE A 80 -0.89 12.46 -24.13
N GLY A 81 -1.17 11.23 -23.69
CA GLY A 81 -2.51 10.66 -23.68
C GLY A 81 -2.61 9.31 -24.40
N SER A 82 -3.71 9.08 -25.07
CA SER A 82 -4.01 7.87 -25.85
C SER A 82 -4.36 8.21 -27.29
N SER A 83 -4.54 7.18 -28.16
CA SER A 83 -5.00 7.39 -29.54
C SER A 83 -6.34 8.13 -29.63
N ASP A 84 -7.19 7.99 -28.62
CA ASP A 84 -8.55 8.55 -28.62
C ASP A 84 -8.59 9.99 -28.10
N SER A 85 -7.61 10.35 -27.26
CA SER A 85 -7.51 11.71 -26.71
C SER A 85 -6.08 11.99 -26.26
N PHE A 86 -5.44 12.95 -26.92
CA PHE A 86 -4.04 13.32 -26.67
C PHE A 86 -3.85 14.83 -26.77
N THR A 87 -2.74 15.31 -26.24
CA THR A 87 -2.29 16.71 -26.29
C THR A 87 -0.88 16.75 -26.85
N LEU A 88 -0.59 17.77 -27.67
CA LEU A 88 0.76 18.06 -28.13
C LEU A 88 1.55 18.76 -27.02
N ARG A 89 2.80 18.40 -26.83
CA ARG A 89 3.69 19.17 -25.96
C ARG A 89 4.11 20.47 -26.65
N SER A 90 4.10 21.56 -25.88
CA SER A 90 4.62 22.84 -26.36
C SER A 90 6.14 22.75 -26.56
N LYS A 91 6.71 23.75 -27.27
CA LYS A 91 8.16 23.85 -27.44
C LYS A 91 8.87 23.99 -26.10
N GLU A 92 8.31 24.81 -25.21
CA GLU A 92 8.84 25.04 -23.88
C GLU A 92 8.83 23.74 -23.05
N GLN A 93 7.74 23.00 -23.07
CA GLN A 93 7.62 21.70 -22.38
C GLN A 93 8.65 20.68 -22.92
N ARG A 94 8.92 20.70 -24.22
CA ARG A 94 9.93 19.80 -24.83
C ARG A 94 11.35 20.20 -24.40
N GLU A 95 11.66 21.50 -24.41
CA GLU A 95 12.94 22.02 -23.97
C GLU A 95 13.18 21.76 -22.49
N GLU A 96 12.15 21.89 -21.66
CA GLU A 96 12.17 21.55 -20.26
C GLU A 96 12.39 20.04 -20.04
N ILE A 97 11.70 19.18 -20.78
CA ILE A 97 11.92 17.74 -20.75
C ILE A 97 13.35 17.40 -21.16
N GLU A 98 13.87 17.98 -22.25
CA GLU A 98 15.26 17.75 -22.68
C GLU A 98 16.28 18.21 -21.64
N ALA A 99 16.04 19.35 -20.99
CA ALA A 99 16.88 19.87 -19.91
C ALA A 99 16.84 18.94 -18.69
N ASN A 100 15.65 18.50 -18.32
CA ASN A 100 15.44 17.58 -17.20
C ASN A 100 15.99 16.18 -17.50
N VAL A 101 15.84 15.65 -18.74
CA VAL A 101 16.50 14.40 -19.18
C VAL A 101 18.01 14.53 -19.05
N ARG A 102 18.56 15.68 -19.40
CA ARG A 102 19.99 15.93 -19.26
C ARG A 102 20.40 15.94 -17.79
N ALA A 103 19.67 16.70 -16.95
CA ALA A 103 19.88 16.75 -15.51
C ALA A 103 19.69 15.36 -14.85
N ALA A 104 18.66 14.61 -15.25
CA ALA A 104 18.43 13.26 -14.75
C ALA A 104 19.50 12.27 -15.22
N ARG A 105 20.04 12.41 -16.44
CA ARG A 105 21.19 11.63 -16.89
C ARG A 105 22.47 11.95 -16.12
N GLU A 106 22.65 13.21 -15.77
CA GLU A 106 23.76 13.66 -14.93
C GLU A 106 23.58 13.23 -13.47
N SER A 107 22.35 13.21 -12.96
CA SER A 107 21.99 12.79 -11.58
C SER A 107 21.65 11.31 -11.44
N LEU A 108 21.62 10.52 -12.53
CA LEU A 108 21.51 9.05 -12.49
C LEU A 108 22.54 8.39 -11.57
N HIS A 109 23.55 9.14 -11.17
CA HIS A 109 24.56 8.74 -10.22
C HIS A 109 24.30 9.22 -8.78
N GLU A 110 23.33 10.11 -8.52
CA GLU A 110 23.20 10.76 -7.21
C GLU A 110 21.74 11.01 -6.77
N GLY A 111 21.07 9.99 -6.27
CA GLY A 111 19.98 10.25 -5.32
C GLY A 111 18.55 10.47 -5.85
N ALA A 112 18.28 11.22 -6.91
CA ALA A 112 16.90 11.53 -7.34
C ALA A 112 16.17 10.31 -7.95
N MET A 113 16.89 9.46 -8.66
CA MET A 113 16.33 8.17 -9.13
C MET A 113 16.18 7.17 -7.99
N LEU A 114 17.01 7.26 -6.94
CA LEU A 114 16.82 6.52 -5.71
C LEU A 114 15.50 6.91 -5.04
N ALA A 115 15.22 8.19 -4.89
CA ALA A 115 13.97 8.68 -4.30
C ALA A 115 12.74 8.17 -5.07
N LEU A 116 12.78 8.17 -6.41
CA LEU A 116 11.73 7.56 -7.26
C LEU A 116 11.55 6.06 -7.01
N LEU A 117 12.66 5.33 -6.87
CA LEU A 117 12.66 3.90 -6.61
C LEU A 117 12.17 3.59 -5.19
N MET A 118 12.47 4.47 -4.23
CA MET A 118 12.06 4.36 -2.83
C MET A 118 10.60 4.78 -2.60
N GLY A 119 9.92 5.33 -3.62
CA GLY A 119 8.56 5.85 -3.46
C GLY A 119 8.50 7.19 -2.70
N GLU A 120 9.65 7.83 -2.49
CA GLU A 120 9.71 9.17 -1.93
C GLU A 120 9.19 10.18 -2.95
N SER A 121 8.48 11.20 -2.47
CA SER A 121 8.06 12.30 -3.33
C SER A 121 9.29 13.01 -3.88
N LEU A 122 9.37 13.10 -5.20
CA LEU A 122 10.34 13.98 -5.84
C LEU A 122 10.10 15.42 -5.39
N PRO A 123 11.14 16.29 -5.46
CA PRO A 123 10.94 17.72 -5.26
C PRO A 123 9.74 18.22 -6.05
N GLU A 124 9.00 19.20 -5.53
CA GLU A 124 7.71 19.69 -6.11
C GLU A 124 7.78 19.97 -7.61
N ASP A 125 8.93 20.38 -8.12
CA ASP A 125 9.20 20.61 -9.53
C ASP A 125 9.14 19.34 -10.40
N PHE A 126 9.14 18.16 -9.78
CA PHE A 126 9.11 16.85 -10.44
C PHE A 126 7.78 16.10 -10.24
N SER A 127 6.87 16.59 -9.42
CA SER A 127 5.60 15.90 -9.06
C SER A 127 4.67 15.64 -10.26
N LEU A 128 4.85 16.34 -11.37
CA LEU A 128 4.12 16.15 -12.64
C LEU A 128 4.58 14.92 -13.44
N LEU A 129 5.59 14.19 -12.96
CA LEU A 129 6.40 13.35 -13.82
C LEU A 129 6.49 11.87 -13.39
N GLU A 130 5.83 11.44 -12.30
CA GLU A 130 6.04 10.09 -11.73
C GLU A 130 5.89 8.94 -12.75
N ASP A 131 4.90 8.97 -13.62
CA ASP A 131 4.75 7.97 -14.70
C ASP A 131 5.42 8.40 -16.02
N GLU A 132 5.56 9.69 -16.27
CA GLU A 132 6.17 10.23 -17.47
C GLU A 132 7.69 10.23 -17.41
N ILE A 133 8.30 10.38 -16.23
CA ILE A 133 9.75 10.40 -16.06
C ILE A 133 10.39 9.17 -16.67
N LEU A 134 9.98 7.98 -16.26
CA LEU A 134 10.59 6.75 -16.76
C LEU A 134 10.38 6.55 -18.25
N ARG A 135 9.20 6.87 -18.76
CA ARG A 135 8.89 6.73 -20.19
C ARG A 135 9.50 7.83 -21.03
N THR A 136 9.57 9.04 -20.49
CA THR A 136 10.02 10.23 -21.22
C THR A 136 11.51 10.45 -21.09
N TYR A 137 12.08 10.26 -19.89
CA TYR A 137 13.51 10.52 -19.62
C TYR A 137 14.42 9.37 -20.02
N LEU A 138 13.98 8.12 -19.79
CA LEU A 138 14.78 6.97 -20.19
C LEU A 138 14.53 6.57 -21.63
N GLY A 139 13.45 7.03 -22.25
CA GLY A 139 13.01 6.60 -23.55
C GLY A 139 12.63 5.11 -23.59
N PHE A 140 11.71 4.72 -24.46
CA PHE A 140 11.21 3.35 -24.53
C PHE A 140 12.31 2.30 -24.79
N SER A 141 13.36 2.66 -25.54
CA SER A 141 14.47 1.75 -25.85
C SER A 141 15.36 1.47 -24.65
N LEU A 142 15.59 2.47 -23.79
CA LEU A 142 16.41 2.32 -22.59
C LEU A 142 15.67 1.53 -21.50
N VAL A 143 14.38 1.81 -21.31
CA VAL A 143 13.51 1.02 -20.43
C VAL A 143 13.54 -0.47 -20.82
N LYS A 144 13.35 -0.78 -22.10
CA LYS A 144 13.45 -2.15 -22.61
C LYS A 144 14.83 -2.78 -22.42
N GLN A 145 15.87 -1.98 -22.51
CA GLN A 145 17.25 -2.44 -22.27
C GLN A 145 17.51 -2.74 -20.81
N LEU A 146 16.99 -1.91 -19.89
CA LEU A 146 17.04 -2.15 -18.43
C LEU A 146 16.30 -3.44 -18.06
N GLU A 147 15.08 -3.62 -18.56
CA GLU A 147 14.31 -4.85 -18.33
C GLU A 147 15.07 -6.09 -18.83
N LYS A 148 15.65 -6.05 -20.04
CA LYS A 148 16.46 -7.14 -20.58
C LYS A 148 17.72 -7.43 -19.78
N ASN A 149 18.40 -6.39 -19.31
CA ASN A 149 19.61 -6.54 -18.50
C ASN A 149 19.28 -7.14 -17.12
N ALA A 150 18.22 -6.67 -16.47
CA ALA A 150 17.74 -7.24 -15.23
C ALA A 150 17.33 -8.70 -15.41
N GLN A 151 16.59 -9.03 -16.46
CA GLN A 151 16.21 -10.41 -16.81
C GLN A 151 17.44 -11.30 -17.05
N LYS A 152 18.44 -10.80 -17.80
CA LYS A 152 19.66 -11.56 -18.09
C LYS A 152 20.46 -11.89 -16.86
N GLN A 153 20.52 -10.96 -15.88
CA GLN A 153 21.27 -11.15 -14.64
C GLN A 153 20.52 -11.97 -13.59
N SER A 154 19.18 -11.81 -13.50
CA SER A 154 18.36 -12.47 -12.48
C SER A 154 17.77 -13.81 -12.90
N GLY A 155 17.61 -14.03 -14.20
CA GLY A 155 16.76 -15.10 -14.73
C GLY A 155 15.26 -14.83 -14.59
N LEU A 156 14.85 -13.70 -13.97
CA LEU A 156 13.46 -13.32 -13.73
C LEU A 156 12.96 -12.37 -14.83
N ARG A 157 11.69 -12.50 -15.19
CA ARG A 157 11.04 -11.59 -16.13
C ARG A 157 10.51 -10.36 -15.38
N PHE A 158 10.99 -9.19 -15.74
CA PHE A 158 10.48 -7.92 -15.26
C PHE A 158 9.51 -7.32 -16.27
N THR A 159 8.36 -6.90 -15.79
CA THR A 159 7.32 -6.22 -16.60
C THR A 159 7.25 -4.73 -16.26
N ASP A 160 8.01 -4.31 -15.25
CA ASP A 160 8.09 -2.95 -14.77
C ASP A 160 9.54 -2.46 -14.75
N PRO A 161 9.83 -1.33 -15.39
CA PRO A 161 11.18 -0.78 -15.45
C PRO A 161 11.71 -0.32 -14.09
N LEU A 162 10.86 0.14 -13.16
CA LEU A 162 11.28 0.52 -11.80
C LEU A 162 11.79 -0.70 -11.04
N VAL A 163 11.05 -1.80 -11.10
CA VAL A 163 11.46 -3.04 -10.44
C VAL A 163 12.72 -3.62 -11.08
N ALA A 164 12.85 -3.52 -12.40
CA ALA A 164 14.07 -3.93 -13.11
C ALA A 164 15.29 -3.07 -12.68
N MET A 165 15.09 -1.76 -12.55
CA MET A 165 16.14 -0.85 -12.06
C MET A 165 16.48 -1.11 -10.59
N ALA A 166 15.49 -1.26 -9.73
CA ALA A 166 15.71 -1.59 -8.32
C ALA A 166 16.51 -2.89 -8.19
N TRP A 167 16.17 -3.90 -9.00
CA TRP A 167 16.92 -5.14 -9.01
C TRP A 167 18.37 -4.99 -9.50
N LEU A 168 18.62 -4.18 -10.53
CA LEU A 168 19.97 -3.89 -11.02
C LEU A 168 20.84 -3.12 -10.00
N LEU A 169 20.17 -2.31 -9.17
CA LEU A 169 20.81 -1.48 -8.14
C LEU A 169 20.72 -2.11 -6.73
N ARG A 170 20.29 -3.37 -6.61
CA ARG A 170 20.04 -4.04 -5.33
C ARG A 170 21.19 -4.00 -4.33
N ASP A 171 22.43 -3.91 -4.82
CA ASP A 171 23.62 -3.80 -3.95
C ASP A 171 23.73 -2.42 -3.27
N GLN A 172 22.89 -1.45 -3.70
CA GLN A 172 22.84 -0.08 -3.17
C GLN A 172 21.57 0.17 -2.35
N PHE A 173 20.61 -0.80 -2.31
CA PHE A 173 19.35 -0.69 -1.61
C PHE A 173 19.27 -1.67 -0.46
N SER A 174 18.61 -1.23 0.63
CA SER A 174 18.15 -2.16 1.64
C SER A 174 17.03 -3.08 1.10
N PRO A 175 16.81 -4.25 1.71
CA PRO A 175 15.67 -5.10 1.36
C PRO A 175 14.32 -4.37 1.45
N GLU A 176 14.15 -3.47 2.43
CA GLU A 176 12.97 -2.64 2.59
C GLU A 176 12.77 -1.73 1.39
N GLY A 177 13.81 -1.02 0.94
CA GLY A 177 13.75 -0.14 -0.22
C GLY A 177 13.34 -0.84 -1.51
N LEU A 178 13.75 -2.11 -1.70
CA LEU A 178 13.29 -2.92 -2.82
C LEU A 178 11.80 -3.27 -2.72
N LEU A 179 11.32 -3.55 -1.50
CA LEU A 179 9.90 -3.85 -1.25
C LEU A 179 9.04 -2.61 -1.43
N ASP A 180 9.50 -1.44 -0.98
CA ASP A 180 8.82 -0.15 -1.20
C ASP A 180 8.69 0.18 -2.68
N ALA A 181 9.75 0.01 -3.47
CA ALA A 181 9.71 0.18 -4.92
C ALA A 181 8.69 -0.76 -5.57
N ARG A 182 8.61 -2.01 -5.11
CA ARG A 182 7.63 -2.99 -5.61
C ARG A 182 6.21 -2.62 -5.23
N LEU A 183 5.98 -2.18 -4.00
CA LEU A 183 4.67 -1.72 -3.53
C LEU A 183 4.20 -0.51 -4.31
N ALA A 184 5.07 0.49 -4.50
CA ALA A 184 4.77 1.68 -5.30
C ALA A 184 4.36 1.32 -6.73
N HIS A 185 5.05 0.35 -7.35
CA HIS A 185 4.65 -0.18 -8.66
C HIS A 185 3.27 -0.83 -8.64
N LEU A 186 3.03 -1.76 -7.70
CA LEU A 186 1.76 -2.49 -7.62
C LEU A 186 0.57 -1.54 -7.41
N ARG A 187 0.76 -0.45 -6.64
CA ARG A 187 -0.25 0.59 -6.42
C ARG A 187 -0.61 1.39 -7.67
N ARG A 188 0.27 1.43 -8.68
CA ARG A 188 0.02 2.12 -9.97
C ARG A 188 -0.73 1.26 -10.98
N MET A 189 -0.81 -0.05 -10.77
CA MET A 189 -1.52 -0.95 -11.68
C MET A 189 -3.03 -0.70 -11.62
N ASN A 190 -3.72 -0.84 -12.76
CA ASN A 190 -5.19 -0.65 -12.83
C ASN A 190 -5.97 -1.60 -11.91
N ASN A 191 -5.44 -2.82 -11.68
CA ASN A 191 -6.00 -3.81 -10.74
C ASN A 191 -5.15 -3.86 -9.47
N ASN A 192 -4.96 -2.71 -8.85
CA ASN A 192 -4.16 -2.60 -7.64
C ASN A 192 -4.78 -3.42 -6.49
N PRO A 193 -4.09 -4.45 -5.96
CA PRO A 193 -4.59 -5.22 -4.82
C PRO A 193 -4.34 -4.52 -3.48
N PHE A 194 -3.56 -3.43 -3.47
CA PHE A 194 -3.17 -2.72 -2.24
C PHE A 194 -3.89 -1.39 -2.12
N PRO A 195 -4.33 -1.00 -0.93
CA PRO A 195 -4.94 0.29 -0.71
C PRO A 195 -3.95 1.44 -1.02
N ARG A 196 -4.49 2.53 -1.54
CA ARG A 196 -3.74 3.78 -1.72
C ARG A 196 -3.48 4.43 -0.36
N ASP A 197 -2.57 5.41 -0.33
CA ASP A 197 -2.37 6.21 0.87
C ASP A 197 -3.64 6.97 1.25
N TYR A 198 -3.73 7.37 2.51
CA TYR A 198 -4.86 8.15 2.98
C TYR A 198 -4.87 9.52 2.32
N ARG A 199 -6.07 10.00 2.02
CA ARG A 199 -6.27 11.39 1.64
C ARG A 199 -5.97 12.27 2.85
N GLN A 200 -5.33 13.42 2.61
CA GLN A 200 -4.92 14.33 3.68
C GLN A 200 -6.10 14.80 4.52
N ASP A 201 -7.26 15.07 3.90
CA ASP A 201 -8.47 15.48 4.62
C ASP A 201 -8.98 14.43 5.62
N LEU A 202 -8.74 13.14 5.38
CA LEU A 202 -9.07 12.07 6.32
C LEU A 202 -8.08 11.98 7.48
N ILE A 203 -6.80 12.21 7.22
CA ILE A 203 -5.77 12.30 8.26
C ILE A 203 -6.06 13.49 9.16
N ASP A 204 -6.25 14.68 8.58
CA ASP A 204 -6.56 15.91 9.31
C ASP A 204 -7.83 15.75 10.16
N HIS A 205 -8.87 15.09 9.61
CA HIS A 205 -10.09 14.81 10.37
C HIS A 205 -9.81 13.86 11.55
N ALA A 206 -9.07 12.78 11.35
CA ALA A 206 -8.72 11.84 12.41
C ALA A 206 -7.91 12.51 13.53
N ASP A 207 -7.02 13.44 13.19
CA ASP A 207 -6.21 14.19 14.16
C ASP A 207 -7.04 15.14 15.02
N THR A 208 -8.23 15.57 14.55
CA THR A 208 -9.16 16.40 15.36
C THR A 208 -10.00 15.59 16.35
N LEU A 209 -9.99 14.26 16.28
CA LEU A 209 -10.82 13.42 17.15
C LEU A 209 -10.35 13.52 18.62
N PRO A 210 -11.30 13.67 19.57
CA PRO A 210 -10.95 13.87 20.96
C PRO A 210 -10.46 12.58 21.64
N ARG A 211 -9.65 12.74 22.68
CA ARG A 211 -9.32 11.67 23.60
C ARG A 211 -10.56 11.18 24.37
N PRO A 212 -10.58 9.91 24.80
CA PRO A 212 -11.68 9.36 25.58
C PRO A 212 -11.86 10.08 26.92
N GLU A 213 -13.13 10.31 27.29
CA GLU A 213 -13.52 10.86 28.57
C GLU A 213 -14.71 10.05 29.13
N LEU A 214 -14.82 9.97 30.47
CA LEU A 214 -15.97 9.31 31.11
C LEU A 214 -17.23 10.12 30.85
N THR A 215 -18.25 9.44 30.36
CA THR A 215 -19.57 10.03 30.07
C THR A 215 -20.68 9.22 30.72
N ASP A 216 -21.86 9.82 30.90
CA ASP A 216 -23.04 9.16 31.53
C ASP A 216 -23.51 7.89 30.81
N VAL A 217 -23.11 7.70 29.54
CA VAL A 217 -23.50 6.52 28.74
C VAL A 217 -22.44 5.42 28.73
N ARG A 218 -21.34 5.60 29.47
CA ARG A 218 -20.25 4.64 29.55
C ARG A 218 -19.99 4.21 31.00
N VAL A 219 -19.79 2.92 31.19
CA VAL A 219 -19.40 2.36 32.47
C VAL A 219 -17.91 2.60 32.70
N ASP A 220 -17.54 3.01 33.89
CA ASP A 220 -16.13 3.12 34.29
C ASP A 220 -15.61 1.75 34.73
N LEU A 221 -14.82 1.13 33.86
CA LEU A 221 -14.19 -0.17 34.10
C LEU A 221 -12.64 -0.09 34.17
N ARG A 222 -12.09 1.10 34.45
CA ARG A 222 -10.63 1.32 34.59
C ARG A 222 -9.99 0.60 35.78
N HIS A 223 -10.82 0.07 36.68
CA HIS A 223 -10.37 -0.72 37.84
C HIS A 223 -10.11 -2.20 37.53
N LEU A 224 -10.50 -2.67 36.32
CA LEU A 224 -10.23 -4.03 35.91
C LEU A 224 -8.78 -4.22 35.47
N PRO A 225 -8.10 -5.29 35.93
CA PRO A 225 -6.70 -5.56 35.57
C PRO A 225 -6.62 -6.13 34.14
N LEU A 226 -7.05 -5.34 33.15
CA LEU A 226 -7.04 -5.70 31.75
C LEU A 226 -5.62 -5.68 31.20
N VAL A 227 -5.27 -6.67 30.39
CA VAL A 227 -4.00 -6.76 29.66
C VAL A 227 -4.25 -7.09 28.20
N THR A 228 -3.39 -6.59 27.30
CA THR A 228 -3.33 -7.08 25.93
C THR A 228 -2.21 -8.09 25.79
N ILE A 229 -2.35 -9.04 24.85
CA ILE A 229 -1.33 -10.08 24.57
C ILE A 229 -1.25 -10.27 23.06
N ASP A 230 -0.18 -9.74 22.45
CA ASP A 230 -0.06 -9.52 21.02
C ASP A 230 1.33 -9.93 20.46
N PRO A 231 1.58 -9.86 19.15
CA PRO A 231 2.93 -9.93 18.62
C PRO A 231 3.83 -8.81 19.17
N PRO A 232 5.14 -9.03 19.33
CA PRO A 232 6.04 -8.05 19.96
C PRO A 232 6.20 -6.74 19.18
N ASP A 233 5.84 -6.73 17.90
CA ASP A 233 5.88 -5.58 16.99
C ASP A 233 4.50 -4.94 16.75
N ALA A 234 3.45 -5.39 17.46
CA ALA A 234 2.11 -4.82 17.38
C ALA A 234 2.06 -3.37 17.90
N LYS A 235 1.23 -2.55 17.27
CA LYS A 235 0.91 -1.17 17.69
C LYS A 235 -0.59 -0.94 17.80
N ASP A 236 -1.35 -1.81 17.17
CA ASP A 236 -2.80 -1.83 17.04
C ASP A 236 -3.35 -2.93 17.98
N PHE A 237 -3.45 -2.59 19.29
CA PHE A 237 -3.98 -3.48 20.31
C PHE A 237 -5.50 -3.43 20.28
N ASP A 238 -6.14 -4.40 19.63
CA ASP A 238 -7.58 -4.39 19.38
C ASP A 238 -8.38 -4.97 20.55
N ASP A 239 -7.83 -5.91 21.31
CA ASP A 239 -8.48 -6.61 22.41
C ASP A 239 -7.63 -6.64 23.69
N ALA A 240 -8.34 -6.64 24.82
CA ALA A 240 -7.73 -6.82 26.13
C ALA A 240 -8.57 -7.77 26.98
N VAL A 241 -7.92 -8.53 27.83
CA VAL A 241 -8.57 -9.59 28.62
C VAL A 241 -8.15 -9.53 30.09
N CYS A 242 -9.05 -9.96 30.98
CA CYS A 242 -8.69 -10.32 32.36
C CYS A 242 -9.68 -11.35 32.92
N LEU A 243 -9.21 -12.11 33.90
CA LEU A 243 -10.04 -13.05 34.69
C LEU A 243 -10.08 -12.56 36.13
N VAL A 244 -11.28 -12.22 36.63
CA VAL A 244 -11.49 -11.80 38.02
C VAL A 244 -12.44 -12.79 38.67
N GLY A 245 -11.91 -13.61 39.58
CA GLY A 245 -12.66 -14.74 40.10
C GLY A 245 -13.09 -15.72 39.02
N ASN A 246 -14.40 -15.90 38.85
CA ASN A 246 -14.97 -16.72 37.79
C ASN A 246 -15.57 -15.90 36.64
N THR A 247 -15.20 -14.65 36.52
CA THR A 247 -15.68 -13.76 35.45
C THR A 247 -14.56 -13.42 34.49
N LEU A 248 -14.70 -13.84 33.24
CA LEU A 248 -13.82 -13.45 32.14
C LEU A 248 -14.33 -12.13 31.54
N TRP A 249 -13.47 -11.16 31.50
CA TRP A 249 -13.73 -9.86 30.89
C TRP A 249 -12.92 -9.75 29.60
N VAL A 250 -13.60 -9.39 28.52
CA VAL A 250 -12.98 -9.15 27.22
C VAL A 250 -13.39 -7.77 26.73
N ALA A 251 -12.40 -6.93 26.49
CA ALA A 251 -12.60 -5.57 26.00
C ALA A 251 -12.13 -5.49 24.55
N ILE A 252 -12.96 -4.93 23.68
CA ILE A 252 -12.66 -4.70 22.27
C ILE A 252 -12.71 -3.20 22.01
N ALA A 253 -11.74 -2.64 21.32
CA ALA A 253 -11.70 -1.22 20.99
C ALA A 253 -12.99 -0.74 20.31
N ASP A 254 -13.63 0.33 20.85
CA ASP A 254 -14.89 0.87 20.31
C ASP A 254 -14.66 1.77 19.11
N VAL A 255 -14.22 1.16 18.00
CA VAL A 255 -13.98 1.85 16.72
C VAL A 255 -15.21 2.60 16.24
N ALA A 256 -16.42 2.05 16.47
CA ALA A 256 -17.69 2.64 16.05
C ALA A 256 -18.00 3.96 16.77
N HIS A 257 -17.33 4.27 17.88
CA HIS A 257 -17.41 5.59 18.52
C HIS A 257 -16.87 6.68 17.60
N TYR A 258 -15.73 6.43 16.97
CA TYR A 258 -15.01 7.39 16.14
C TYR A 258 -15.41 7.31 14.67
N VAL A 259 -15.58 6.10 14.15
CA VAL A 259 -15.92 5.84 12.75
C VAL A 259 -17.43 5.66 12.62
N ARG A 260 -18.15 6.77 12.42
CA ARG A 260 -19.62 6.74 12.31
C ARG A 260 -20.05 6.18 10.97
N PRO A 261 -21.17 5.44 10.91
CA PRO A 261 -21.74 4.93 9.67
C PRO A 261 -21.88 6.06 8.63
N ASP A 262 -21.53 5.77 7.39
CA ASP A 262 -21.60 6.67 6.24
C ASP A 262 -20.74 7.96 6.35
N SER A 263 -19.85 8.04 7.35
CA SER A 263 -18.82 9.07 7.40
C SER A 263 -17.78 8.91 6.30
N ALA A 264 -16.95 9.91 6.08
CA ALA A 264 -15.84 9.80 5.12
C ALA A 264 -14.82 8.72 5.55
N LEU A 265 -14.56 8.58 6.86
CA LEU A 265 -13.72 7.52 7.42
C LEU A 265 -14.32 6.12 7.17
N ASP A 266 -15.63 5.96 7.41
CA ASP A 266 -16.32 4.68 7.20
C ASP A 266 -16.31 4.26 5.71
N ARG A 267 -16.62 5.19 4.80
CA ARG A 267 -16.56 4.89 3.35
C ARG A 267 -15.16 4.47 2.93
N HIS A 268 -14.14 5.18 3.40
CA HIS A 268 -12.76 4.86 3.08
C HIS A 268 -12.31 3.51 3.69
N ALA A 269 -12.70 3.23 4.93
CA ALA A 269 -12.44 1.94 5.56
C ALA A 269 -13.13 0.78 4.81
N ARG A 270 -14.36 0.95 4.34
CA ARG A 270 -15.06 -0.04 3.49
C ARG A 270 -14.34 -0.29 2.17
N GLU A 271 -13.81 0.75 1.53
CA GLU A 271 -13.00 0.62 0.30
C GLU A 271 -11.72 -0.17 0.54
N ARG A 272 -11.10 0.01 1.71
CA ARG A 272 -9.88 -0.73 2.09
C ARG A 272 -10.17 -2.16 2.51
N ALA A 273 -11.30 -2.40 3.13
CA ALA A 273 -11.83 -3.66 3.63
C ALA A 273 -11.02 -4.33 4.76
N THR A 274 -9.71 -4.19 4.80
CA THR A 274 -8.81 -4.77 5.80
C THR A 274 -7.50 -3.99 5.90
N SER A 275 -6.78 -4.15 7.00
CA SER A 275 -5.36 -3.81 7.09
C SER A 275 -4.55 -4.85 6.32
N VAL A 276 -3.46 -4.42 5.67
CA VAL A 276 -2.55 -5.30 4.94
C VAL A 276 -1.18 -5.23 5.59
N TYR A 277 -0.73 -6.37 6.11
CA TYR A 277 0.57 -6.48 6.78
C TYR A 277 1.60 -7.00 5.77
N LEU A 278 2.54 -6.14 5.40
CA LEU A 278 3.65 -6.47 4.51
C LEU A 278 4.93 -6.67 5.34
N PRO A 279 5.94 -7.33 4.81
CA PRO A 279 7.17 -7.58 5.57
C PRO A 279 7.89 -6.32 6.08
N HIS A 280 7.71 -5.19 5.42
CA HIS A 280 8.39 -3.92 5.67
C HIS A 280 7.47 -2.79 6.14
N CYS A 281 6.17 -2.93 5.98
CA CYS A 281 5.21 -1.89 6.39
C CYS A 281 3.81 -2.46 6.60
N VAL A 282 2.98 -1.71 7.29
CA VAL A 282 1.55 -1.97 7.44
C VAL A 282 0.77 -0.94 6.63
N LEU A 283 -0.23 -1.38 5.88
CA LEU A 283 -1.20 -0.53 5.21
C LEU A 283 -2.52 -0.60 5.99
N PRO A 284 -2.71 0.22 7.02
CA PRO A 284 -3.83 0.04 7.94
C PRO A 284 -5.16 0.38 7.29
N MET A 285 -6.24 -0.26 7.76
CA MET A 285 -7.61 0.02 7.30
C MET A 285 -8.10 1.39 7.76
N LEU A 286 -7.65 1.85 8.93
CA LEU A 286 -7.97 3.15 9.53
C LEU A 286 -6.73 4.05 9.56
N PRO A 287 -6.89 5.40 9.56
CA PRO A 287 -5.76 6.31 9.75
C PRO A 287 -4.95 5.99 11.01
N PRO A 288 -3.62 6.21 11.03
CA PRO A 288 -2.76 5.85 12.16
C PRO A 288 -3.21 6.46 13.50
N ARG A 289 -3.79 7.67 13.50
CA ARG A 289 -4.39 8.29 14.67
C ARG A 289 -5.49 7.44 15.31
N LEU A 290 -6.20 6.66 14.50
CA LEU A 290 -7.22 5.71 14.99
C LEU A 290 -6.59 4.34 15.25
N ALA A 291 -5.95 3.74 14.24
CA ALA A 291 -5.45 2.38 14.34
C ALA A 291 -4.39 2.20 15.44
N ASP A 292 -3.40 3.11 15.47
CA ASP A 292 -2.26 2.98 16.37
C ASP A 292 -2.40 3.80 17.67
N ASP A 293 -3.46 4.60 17.83
CA ASP A 293 -3.65 5.46 19.02
C ASP A 293 -5.07 5.33 19.60
N LEU A 294 -6.07 6.08 19.11
CA LEU A 294 -7.39 6.19 19.76
C LEU A 294 -8.12 4.85 19.91
N CYS A 295 -7.97 3.94 18.96
CA CYS A 295 -8.55 2.59 18.99
C CYS A 295 -7.54 1.50 19.39
N SER A 296 -6.28 1.85 19.67
CA SER A 296 -5.32 0.91 20.23
C SER A 296 -5.38 0.93 21.75
N LEU A 297 -5.60 -0.22 22.37
CA LEU A 297 -5.74 -0.39 23.83
C LEU A 297 -4.37 -0.38 24.51
N ARG A 298 -3.70 0.80 24.45
CA ARG A 298 -2.38 1.01 25.04
C ARG A 298 -2.46 1.03 26.56
N ASP A 299 -1.42 0.53 27.17
CA ASP A 299 -1.26 0.53 28.63
C ASP A 299 -1.23 1.96 29.17
N ASP A 300 -1.75 2.09 30.39
CA ASP A 300 -1.79 3.33 31.19
C ASP A 300 -2.54 4.51 30.52
N GLU A 301 -3.29 4.25 29.41
CA GLU A 301 -4.10 5.25 28.73
C GLU A 301 -5.60 4.89 28.76
N ASP A 302 -6.45 5.91 28.95
CA ASP A 302 -7.91 5.72 28.88
C ASP A 302 -8.33 5.41 27.44
N ARG A 303 -9.18 4.39 27.26
CA ARG A 303 -9.71 3.97 25.95
C ARG A 303 -11.19 3.66 26.02
N TYR A 304 -11.89 3.94 24.91
CA TYR A 304 -13.25 3.47 24.74
C TYR A 304 -13.24 2.02 24.25
N ALA A 305 -14.01 1.18 24.93
CA ALA A 305 -14.16 -0.22 24.58
C ALA A 305 -15.62 -0.69 24.67
N MET A 306 -15.93 -1.71 23.88
CA MET A 306 -17.04 -2.62 24.10
C MET A 306 -16.53 -3.75 24.97
N VAL A 307 -17.03 -3.87 26.20
CA VAL A 307 -16.56 -4.86 27.16
C VAL A 307 -17.63 -5.93 27.34
N VAL A 308 -17.23 -7.18 27.17
CA VAL A 308 -18.07 -8.35 27.40
C VAL A 308 -17.69 -9.00 28.72
N GLU A 309 -18.65 -9.02 29.64
CA GLU A 309 -18.57 -9.67 30.94
C GLU A 309 -19.18 -11.06 30.82
N MET A 310 -18.38 -12.10 31.03
CA MET A 310 -18.79 -13.50 30.92
C MET A 310 -18.54 -14.24 32.22
N ARG A 311 -19.61 -14.67 32.88
CA ARG A 311 -19.49 -15.55 34.05
C ARG A 311 -19.28 -16.99 33.61
N ILE A 312 -18.23 -17.59 34.16
CA ILE A 312 -17.75 -18.92 33.77
C ILE A 312 -18.06 -19.93 34.88
N GLU A 313 -18.71 -21.07 34.52
CA GLU A 313 -18.87 -22.23 35.37
C GLU A 313 -18.49 -23.48 34.55
N ASP A 314 -17.66 -24.35 35.11
CA ASP A 314 -17.17 -25.55 34.43
C ASP A 314 -16.61 -25.27 33.01
N ALA A 315 -15.86 -24.17 32.89
CA ALA A 315 -15.28 -23.65 31.66
C ALA A 315 -16.35 -23.33 30.55
N LYS A 316 -17.57 -23.06 30.91
CA LYS A 316 -18.65 -22.62 30.01
C LYS A 316 -19.15 -21.23 30.42
N VAL A 317 -19.49 -20.44 29.44
CA VAL A 317 -20.16 -19.15 29.66
C VAL A 317 -21.61 -19.41 30.05
N VAL A 318 -22.00 -18.99 31.26
CA VAL A 318 -23.35 -19.18 31.82
C VAL A 318 -24.16 -17.89 31.88
N GLU A 319 -23.49 -16.73 31.88
CA GLU A 319 -24.15 -15.42 31.84
C GLU A 319 -23.27 -14.45 31.07
N THR A 320 -23.86 -13.59 30.26
CA THR A 320 -23.16 -12.61 29.44
C THR A 320 -23.79 -11.23 29.57
N LYS A 321 -22.96 -10.21 29.75
CA LYS A 321 -23.37 -8.79 29.67
C LYS A 321 -22.41 -8.04 28.77
N ALA A 322 -22.91 -7.05 28.03
CA ALA A 322 -22.12 -6.18 27.20
C ALA A 322 -22.22 -4.73 27.69
N HIS A 323 -21.08 -4.07 27.76
CA HIS A 323 -20.95 -2.72 28.29
C HIS A 323 -20.24 -1.81 27.30
N ARG A 324 -20.75 -0.61 27.09
CA ARG A 324 -19.97 0.46 26.52
C ARG A 324 -19.17 1.08 27.65
N ALA A 325 -17.86 0.97 27.63
CA ALA A 325 -17.03 1.31 28.77
C ALA A 325 -15.92 2.31 28.44
N LEU A 326 -15.40 2.93 29.50
CA LEU A 326 -14.10 3.55 29.57
C LEU A 326 -13.21 2.59 30.35
N ILE A 327 -12.12 2.16 29.72
CA ILE A 327 -11.15 1.23 30.31
C ILE A 327 -9.75 1.85 30.36
N ARG A 328 -8.87 1.23 31.14
CA ARG A 328 -7.44 1.46 31.13
C ARG A 328 -6.76 0.09 31.23
N VAL A 329 -5.85 -0.19 30.30
CA VAL A 329 -5.09 -1.43 30.28
C VAL A 329 -3.88 -1.30 31.20
N ASP A 330 -3.60 -2.30 32.03
CA ASP A 330 -2.50 -2.28 32.97
C ASP A 330 -1.15 -2.56 32.30
N ALA A 331 -1.12 -3.40 31.27
CA ALA A 331 0.08 -3.74 30.53
C ALA A 331 -0.21 -4.29 29.13
N ASN A 332 0.69 -4.01 28.20
CA ASN A 332 0.72 -4.67 26.88
C ASN A 332 1.83 -5.71 26.88
N HIS A 333 1.49 -6.99 26.77
CA HIS A 333 2.42 -8.12 26.76
C HIS A 333 2.59 -8.70 25.37
N SER A 334 3.76 -9.28 25.11
CA SER A 334 3.91 -10.14 23.93
C SER A 334 3.58 -11.60 24.26
N TYR A 335 3.17 -12.39 23.26
CA TYR A 335 2.95 -13.84 23.41
C TYR A 335 4.18 -14.54 23.99
N ASP A 336 5.36 -14.14 23.51
CA ASP A 336 6.62 -14.75 23.96
C ASP A 336 6.90 -14.42 25.43
N GLU A 337 6.65 -13.17 25.85
CA GLU A 337 6.80 -12.73 27.24
C GLU A 337 5.88 -13.50 28.19
N VAL A 338 4.62 -13.71 27.79
CA VAL A 338 3.63 -14.47 28.59
C VAL A 338 4.11 -15.89 28.84
N LEU A 339 4.66 -16.53 27.83
CA LEU A 339 5.20 -17.90 27.95
C LEU A 339 6.49 -17.96 28.74
N GLU A 340 7.44 -17.07 28.46
CA GLU A 340 8.75 -17.05 29.14
C GLU A 340 8.64 -16.77 30.65
N LYS A 341 7.73 -15.87 31.01
CA LYS A 341 7.51 -15.50 32.42
C LYS A 341 6.44 -16.32 33.12
N GLY A 342 5.73 -17.20 32.39
CA GLY A 342 4.62 -18.00 32.93
C GLY A 342 3.48 -17.14 33.48
N LEU A 343 3.12 -16.05 32.77
CA LEU A 343 2.06 -15.14 33.17
C LEU A 343 0.68 -15.76 32.97
N PHE A 344 -0.28 -15.34 33.77
CA PHE A 344 -1.71 -15.68 33.65
C PHE A 344 -2.01 -17.19 33.68
N PRO A 345 -1.48 -17.99 34.62
CA PRO A 345 -1.67 -19.44 34.63
C PRO A 345 -3.15 -19.86 34.74
N GLU A 346 -4.00 -19.10 35.45
CA GLU A 346 -5.42 -19.39 35.58
C GLU A 346 -6.17 -19.18 34.25
N MET A 347 -5.82 -18.15 33.49
CA MET A 347 -6.38 -17.90 32.16
C MET A 347 -5.92 -19.00 31.17
N MET A 348 -4.65 -19.42 31.26
CA MET A 348 -4.13 -20.53 30.47
C MET A 348 -4.88 -21.84 30.70
N GLU A 349 -5.12 -22.20 31.96
CA GLU A 349 -5.85 -23.42 32.32
C GLU A 349 -7.31 -23.35 31.89
N LEU A 350 -7.96 -22.20 32.12
CA LEU A 350 -9.32 -21.94 31.63
C LEU A 350 -9.44 -22.13 30.11
N SER A 351 -8.55 -21.51 29.35
CA SER A 351 -8.59 -21.58 27.89
C SER A 351 -8.40 -23.00 27.36
N LYS A 352 -7.48 -23.78 27.95
CA LYS A 352 -7.28 -25.22 27.64
C LYS A 352 -8.53 -26.02 27.88
N THR A 353 -9.22 -25.77 29.00
CA THR A 353 -10.45 -26.50 29.34
C THR A 353 -11.60 -26.09 28.41
N MET A 354 -11.74 -24.82 28.07
CA MET A 354 -12.74 -24.33 27.11
C MET A 354 -12.53 -24.96 25.74
N ARG A 355 -11.29 -24.98 25.24
CA ARG A 355 -10.94 -25.60 23.95
C ARG A 355 -11.25 -27.12 23.94
N ALA A 356 -10.89 -27.85 25.02
CA ALA A 356 -11.14 -29.28 25.12
C ALA A 356 -12.64 -29.65 25.10
N GLN A 357 -13.51 -28.72 25.54
CA GLN A 357 -14.96 -28.92 25.51
C GLN A 357 -15.62 -28.50 24.20
N ARG A 358 -14.90 -27.79 23.34
CA ARG A 358 -15.41 -27.27 22.09
C ARG A 358 -15.52 -28.38 21.04
N ILE A 359 -16.66 -28.41 20.35
CA ILE A 359 -16.87 -29.32 19.22
C ILE A 359 -16.37 -28.63 17.97
N GLY A 360 -15.28 -29.10 17.40
CA GLY A 360 -14.71 -28.53 16.18
C GLY A 360 -13.51 -29.31 15.67
N LEU A 361 -13.07 -28.98 14.46
CA LEU A 361 -11.80 -29.47 13.91
C LEU A 361 -10.71 -28.46 14.31
N ASP A 362 -9.72 -28.94 15.03
CA ASP A 362 -8.50 -28.18 15.30
C ASP A 362 -7.52 -28.40 14.16
N ILE A 363 -7.37 -27.43 13.28
CA ILE A 363 -6.45 -27.47 12.15
C ILE A 363 -5.26 -26.59 12.49
N ALA A 364 -4.32 -27.15 13.26
CA ALA A 364 -3.08 -26.48 13.54
C ALA A 364 -2.24 -26.33 12.24
N GLY A 365 -2.04 -25.11 11.81
CA GLY A 365 -1.20 -24.76 10.66
C GLY A 365 -0.05 -23.86 11.07
N ALA A 366 1.15 -24.15 10.53
CA ALA A 366 2.27 -23.22 10.68
C ALA A 366 2.03 -21.96 9.83
N GLU A 367 2.24 -20.79 10.41
CA GLU A 367 2.27 -19.53 9.68
C GLU A 367 3.69 -19.24 9.20
N MET A 368 3.86 -18.98 7.90
CA MET A 368 5.14 -18.55 7.35
C MET A 368 5.15 -17.02 7.27
N ARG A 369 6.03 -16.40 8.06
CA ARG A 369 6.23 -14.94 8.08
C ARG A 369 7.56 -14.58 7.44
N PRO A 370 7.56 -13.76 6.38
CA PRO A 370 8.80 -13.20 5.88
C PRO A 370 9.36 -12.18 6.89
N ARG A 371 10.66 -12.29 7.19
CA ARG A 371 11.39 -11.35 8.03
C ARG A 371 12.51 -10.72 7.23
N ILE A 372 12.63 -9.43 7.34
CA ILE A 372 13.71 -8.66 6.73
C ILE A 372 14.90 -8.68 7.69
N LYS A 373 16.06 -9.00 7.16
CA LYS A 373 17.35 -8.98 7.84
C LYS A 373 18.35 -8.17 7.03
N GLU A 374 19.46 -7.77 7.63
CA GLU A 374 20.50 -7.01 6.94
C GLU A 374 21.03 -7.70 5.68
N ASP A 375 21.03 -9.02 5.64
CA ASP A 375 21.52 -9.87 4.53
C ASP A 375 20.41 -10.30 3.55
N GLY A 376 19.15 -9.87 3.76
CA GLY A 376 18.03 -10.21 2.88
C GLY A 376 16.73 -10.55 3.58
N ILE A 377 15.92 -11.39 2.94
CA ILE A 377 14.61 -11.82 3.46
C ILE A 377 14.69 -13.29 3.83
N SER A 378 14.36 -13.61 5.08
CA SER A 378 14.22 -14.98 5.58
C SER A 378 12.75 -15.33 5.80
N LEU A 379 12.40 -16.61 5.73
CA LEU A 379 11.09 -17.12 6.13
C LEU A 379 11.18 -17.68 7.55
N GLU A 380 10.38 -17.11 8.44
CA GLU A 380 10.18 -17.62 9.79
C GLU A 380 8.91 -18.47 9.84
N VAL A 381 9.00 -19.64 10.43
CA VAL A 381 7.84 -20.53 10.62
C VAL A 381 7.37 -20.38 12.06
N LYS A 382 6.19 -19.81 12.26
CA LYS A 382 5.54 -19.69 13.57
C LYS A 382 4.44 -20.75 13.71
N TRP A 383 4.52 -21.52 14.77
CA TRP A 383 3.44 -22.40 15.19
C TRP A 383 2.59 -21.72 16.26
N PRO A 384 1.28 -22.01 16.33
CA PRO A 384 0.48 -21.63 17.48
C PRO A 384 1.13 -22.10 18.78
N ASN A 385 0.99 -21.33 19.82
CA ASN A 385 1.50 -21.64 21.15
C ASN A 385 0.40 -21.39 22.20
N ASP A 386 0.63 -21.84 23.44
CA ASP A 386 -0.38 -21.76 24.50
C ASP A 386 -0.94 -20.34 24.70
N ALA A 387 -0.13 -19.29 24.48
CA ALA A 387 -0.58 -17.90 24.65
C ALA A 387 -1.46 -17.44 23.47
N THR A 388 -1.08 -17.76 22.23
CA THR A 388 -1.93 -17.45 21.06
C THR A 388 -3.24 -18.22 21.11
N GLU A 389 -3.20 -19.50 21.52
CA GLU A 389 -4.37 -20.35 21.67
C GLU A 389 -5.30 -19.89 22.79
N MET A 390 -4.74 -19.30 23.87
CA MET A 390 -5.52 -18.71 24.95
C MET A 390 -6.34 -17.52 24.44
N ILE A 391 -5.73 -16.58 23.76
CA ILE A 391 -6.42 -15.41 23.23
C ILE A 391 -7.45 -15.84 22.18
N GLU A 392 -7.12 -16.76 21.27
CA GLU A 392 -8.09 -17.32 20.33
C GLU A 392 -9.31 -17.91 21.04
N ALA A 393 -9.10 -18.71 22.08
CA ALA A 393 -10.20 -19.32 22.81
C ALA A 393 -11.14 -18.28 23.45
N PHE A 394 -10.59 -17.19 24.01
CA PHE A 394 -11.38 -16.13 24.61
C PHE A 394 -12.10 -15.29 23.56
N MET A 395 -11.49 -15.00 22.43
CA MET A 395 -12.14 -14.28 21.33
C MET A 395 -13.29 -15.07 20.75
N VAL A 396 -13.13 -16.38 20.57
CA VAL A 396 -14.21 -17.24 20.08
C VAL A 396 -15.35 -17.33 21.11
N ALA A 397 -15.04 -17.54 22.39
CA ALA A 397 -16.05 -17.55 23.44
C ALA A 397 -16.83 -16.21 23.52
N THR A 398 -16.12 -15.10 23.34
CA THR A 398 -16.73 -13.76 23.26
C THR A 398 -17.67 -13.63 22.08
N ASN A 399 -17.22 -14.06 20.88
CA ASN A 399 -18.05 -14.00 19.68
C ASN A 399 -19.32 -14.85 19.81
N GLU A 400 -19.21 -16.06 20.37
CA GLU A 400 -20.36 -16.93 20.65
C GLU A 400 -21.30 -16.28 21.68
N ALA A 401 -20.77 -15.74 22.77
CA ALA A 401 -21.54 -15.08 23.81
C ALA A 401 -22.31 -13.84 23.30
N VAL A 402 -21.65 -13.00 22.50
CA VAL A 402 -22.29 -11.84 21.86
C VAL A 402 -23.30 -12.26 20.82
N GLY A 403 -23.01 -13.31 20.03
CA GLY A 403 -23.97 -13.87 19.07
C GLY A 403 -25.28 -14.40 19.71
N HIS A 404 -25.23 -14.80 20.98
CA HIS A 404 -26.41 -15.18 21.74
C HIS A 404 -27.17 -13.99 22.35
N LEU A 405 -26.51 -12.81 22.51
CA LEU A 405 -27.17 -11.59 22.98
C LEU A 405 -27.93 -10.85 21.88
N LEU A 406 -27.54 -11.02 20.62
CA LEU A 406 -28.17 -10.40 19.44
C LEU A 406 -29.33 -11.21 18.89
#